data_6d205e2e04d77f240cf3cd388e9365d8
#
_entry.id   6d205e2e04d77f240cf3cd388e9365d8
#
_cell.length_a   1.000
_cell.length_b   1.000
_cell.length_c   1.000
_cell.angle_alpha   90.00
_cell.angle_beta   90.00
_cell.angle_gamma   90.00
#
_symmetry.space_group_name_H-M   'P 1'
#
loop_
_entity.id
_entity.type
_entity.pdbx_description
1 polymer ?
#
loop_
_entity_poly.entity_id
_entity_poly.type
_entity_poly.pdbx_seq_one_letter_code
_entity_poly.pdbx_strand_id
1 'polypeptide(L)'
;MELIHLVYRQYRWPFIAVILLSLASAALGIGLIAFINQRLIVTSHSDLWVLPQFLGLLLLLMGITLGAQLALTLLGHHFVSRMRGQLIKRILDTSLERMNHIGHAQLLASLSNDIRSITIAFVRLPELVQGVVLTVGAACYLAWLSPRMMLFTTLWVTVTIWGGYWLVSRVYRHFNRVREMEDSLHEDYERVISGCKELALNRDRAQRLYEEDYQQHAREYQHHIVRADSYHLSAINWSNIMMLGTIGAAFFMANGLGWADNAVAATYSLTLLFLRTPLLQAVGALPTLLSAQVAFDKLRRLKLNPYQEGFPAFAAPRHWQFIELRDVRFRYGQSGFEIGPINVRIQRGEQVFVIGGNGSGKSTLAMLLTGLYTPVSGQILLDGNPVSLPDYQALFSAVFTDCHLFDRLMGPQGEAPPTALIERWVERLNMQHKLRLNGTQIEDLSLSQGQRKRVALLLALAEQREVLLLDEWAADQDPQFRRVFYQVLLPHLMAEGKTVIAISHDDHYFGQADRLLEMRAGQLVELTGQARADASRDAVARINRCEEGGAR
;
A
#
# COMPACT_ATOMS: atom_id res chain seq x y z
N MET A 1 -10.62 17.61 7.16
CA MET A 1 -12.08 17.84 7.17
C MET A 1 -12.84 16.75 6.40
N GLU A 2 -12.45 16.40 5.18
CA GLU A 2 -13.12 15.36 4.38
C GLU A 2 -13.13 13.96 5.04
N LEU A 3 -12.05 13.57 5.71
CA LEU A 3 -11.95 12.29 6.40
C LEU A 3 -13.00 12.17 7.52
N ILE A 4 -13.18 13.19 8.33
CA ILE A 4 -14.21 13.24 9.39
C ILE A 4 -15.61 13.20 8.79
N HIS A 5 -15.82 13.91 7.68
CA HIS A 5 -17.08 13.91 6.96
C HIS A 5 -17.44 12.52 6.40
N LEU A 6 -16.44 11.80 5.89
CA LEU A 6 -16.62 10.44 5.34
C LEU A 6 -17.00 9.45 6.45
N VAL A 7 -16.34 9.53 7.61
CA VAL A 7 -16.69 8.71 8.79
C VAL A 7 -18.08 9.03 9.29
N TYR A 8 -18.40 10.31 9.42
CA TYR A 8 -19.75 10.76 9.83
C TYR A 8 -20.83 10.24 8.87
N ARG A 9 -20.60 10.31 7.56
CA ARG A 9 -21.56 9.82 6.56
C ARG A 9 -21.77 8.30 6.63
N GLN A 10 -20.72 7.55 6.94
CA GLN A 10 -20.75 6.08 6.94
C GLN A 10 -21.16 5.48 8.28
N TYR A 11 -20.82 6.15 9.40
CA TYR A 11 -21.03 5.65 10.76
C TYR A 11 -21.64 6.73 11.69
N ARG A 12 -22.62 7.49 11.19
CA ARG A 12 -23.19 8.66 11.89
C ARG A 12 -23.64 8.37 13.33
N TRP A 13 -24.38 7.28 13.56
CA TRP A 13 -24.88 6.96 14.89
C TRP A 13 -23.80 6.56 15.90
N PRO A 14 -22.90 5.61 15.60
CA PRO A 14 -21.76 5.32 16.47
C PRO A 14 -20.86 6.54 16.72
N PHE A 15 -20.61 7.36 15.70
CA PHE A 15 -19.79 8.56 15.85
C PHE A 15 -20.44 9.60 16.76
N ILE A 16 -21.75 9.86 16.65
CA ILE A 16 -22.50 10.76 17.52
C ILE A 16 -22.51 10.21 18.96
N ALA A 17 -22.75 8.91 19.15
CA ALA A 17 -22.73 8.30 20.46
C ALA A 17 -21.38 8.45 21.18
N VAL A 18 -20.27 8.30 20.45
CA VAL A 18 -18.92 8.50 21.00
C VAL A 18 -18.68 9.97 21.37
N ILE A 19 -19.10 10.91 20.54
CA ILE A 19 -19.00 12.35 20.86
C ILE A 19 -19.82 12.66 22.12
N LEU A 20 -21.04 12.17 22.24
CA LEU A 20 -21.88 12.37 23.43
C LEU A 20 -21.25 11.78 24.68
N LEU A 21 -20.67 10.57 24.59
CA LEU A 21 -19.94 9.95 25.70
C LEU A 21 -18.69 10.78 26.09
N SER A 22 -17.96 11.31 25.12
CA SER A 22 -16.80 12.18 25.37
C SER A 22 -17.20 13.49 26.04
N LEU A 23 -18.34 14.09 25.61
CA LEU A 23 -18.90 15.27 26.23
C LEU A 23 -19.37 14.99 27.68
N ALA A 24 -20.01 13.85 27.90
CA ALA A 24 -20.44 13.43 29.25
C ALA A 24 -19.23 13.20 30.16
N SER A 25 -18.17 12.54 29.67
CA SER A 25 -16.90 12.38 30.40
C SER A 25 -16.27 13.72 30.78
N ALA A 26 -16.26 14.66 29.84
CA ALA A 26 -15.72 16.01 30.09
C ALA A 26 -16.56 16.79 31.13
N ALA A 27 -17.87 16.74 31.00
CA ALA A 27 -18.78 17.37 31.96
C ALA A 27 -18.63 16.79 33.39
N LEU A 28 -18.50 15.47 33.49
CA LEU A 28 -18.23 14.81 34.77
C LEU A 28 -16.85 15.15 35.34
N GLY A 29 -15.82 15.29 34.51
CA GLY A 29 -14.50 15.74 34.94
C GLY A 29 -14.52 17.15 35.55
N ILE A 30 -15.24 18.09 34.91
CA ILE A 30 -15.44 19.43 35.44
C ILE A 30 -16.30 19.39 36.73
N GLY A 31 -17.36 18.58 36.73
CA GLY A 31 -18.21 18.37 37.90
C GLY A 31 -17.44 17.82 39.11
N LEU A 32 -16.48 16.91 38.86
CA LEU A 32 -15.60 16.38 39.90
C LEU A 32 -14.71 17.47 40.49
N ILE A 33 -14.15 18.36 39.67
CA ILE A 33 -13.34 19.51 40.15
C ILE A 33 -14.23 20.44 40.97
N ALA A 34 -15.45 20.73 40.53
CA ALA A 34 -16.41 21.55 41.27
C ALA A 34 -16.80 20.89 42.60
N PHE A 35 -17.00 19.57 42.64
CA PHE A 35 -17.26 18.80 43.84
C PHE A 35 -16.10 18.88 44.86
N ILE A 36 -14.86 18.73 44.38
CA ILE A 36 -13.66 18.87 45.21
C ILE A 36 -13.63 20.29 45.84
N ASN A 37 -13.84 21.32 45.04
CA ASN A 37 -13.86 22.69 45.53
C ASN A 37 -14.93 22.90 46.62
N GLN A 38 -16.18 22.57 46.31
CA GLN A 38 -17.31 22.89 47.17
C GLN A 38 -17.40 22.05 48.45
N ARG A 39 -17.12 20.73 48.32
CA ARG A 39 -17.32 19.75 49.40
C ARG A 39 -16.07 19.38 50.17
N LEU A 40 -14.88 19.40 49.53
CA LEU A 40 -13.62 19.00 50.16
C LEU A 40 -12.77 20.19 50.60
N ILE A 41 -12.83 21.35 49.89
CA ILE A 41 -11.97 22.49 50.19
C ILE A 41 -12.74 23.55 51.01
N VAL A 42 -13.93 23.90 50.62
CA VAL A 42 -14.70 25.00 51.24
C VAL A 42 -15.46 24.56 52.48
N THR A 43 -15.96 23.33 52.53
CA THR A 43 -16.82 22.84 53.63
C THR A 43 -15.93 22.25 54.74
N SER A 44 -15.93 22.86 55.91
CA SER A 44 -15.12 22.45 57.09
C SER A 44 -15.80 21.35 57.94
N HIS A 45 -16.99 20.87 57.61
CA HIS A 45 -17.64 19.78 58.36
C HIS A 45 -17.28 18.41 57.77
N SER A 46 -16.85 17.51 58.66
CA SER A 46 -16.54 16.11 58.34
C SER A 46 -17.80 15.29 58.14
N ASP A 47 -18.43 15.43 56.99
CA ASP A 47 -19.52 14.55 56.58
C ASP A 47 -18.93 13.25 55.98
N LEU A 48 -19.08 12.11 56.73
CA LEU A 48 -18.53 10.81 56.33
C LEU A 48 -19.05 10.34 54.96
N TRP A 49 -20.19 10.89 54.51
CA TRP A 49 -20.79 10.54 53.21
C TRP A 49 -20.09 11.19 52.01
N VAL A 50 -19.27 12.20 52.21
CA VAL A 50 -18.56 12.91 51.12
C VAL A 50 -17.55 11.97 50.42
N LEU A 51 -16.84 11.13 51.17
CA LEU A 51 -15.87 10.18 50.63
C LEU A 51 -16.50 9.12 49.69
N PRO A 52 -17.59 8.40 50.10
CA PRO A 52 -18.30 7.49 49.21
C PRO A 52 -18.85 8.17 47.94
N GLN A 53 -19.39 9.41 48.04
CA GLN A 53 -19.87 10.17 46.89
C GLN A 53 -18.72 10.51 45.93
N PHE A 54 -17.57 10.95 46.44
CA PHE A 54 -16.36 11.23 45.66
C PHE A 54 -15.87 9.99 44.93
N LEU A 55 -15.76 8.84 45.62
CA LEU A 55 -15.35 7.55 45.02
C LEU A 55 -16.35 7.09 43.95
N GLY A 56 -17.65 7.27 44.21
CA GLY A 56 -18.70 6.97 43.22
C GLY A 56 -18.56 7.80 41.94
N LEU A 57 -18.29 9.12 42.09
CA LEU A 57 -18.05 10.01 40.93
C LEU A 57 -16.78 9.63 40.17
N LEU A 58 -15.70 9.22 40.87
CA LEU A 58 -14.47 8.73 40.24
C LEU A 58 -14.71 7.46 39.43
N LEU A 59 -15.43 6.50 39.99
CA LEU A 59 -15.77 5.24 39.30
C LEU A 59 -16.65 5.50 38.08
N LEU A 60 -17.63 6.41 38.21
CA LEU A 60 -18.48 6.81 37.10
C LEU A 60 -17.69 7.50 35.99
N LEU A 61 -16.79 8.44 36.34
CA LEU A 61 -15.89 9.09 35.40
C LEU A 61 -15.00 8.08 34.69
N MET A 62 -14.39 7.15 35.43
CA MET A 62 -13.57 6.09 34.87
C MET A 62 -14.36 5.22 33.88
N GLY A 63 -15.56 4.79 34.26
CA GLY A 63 -16.40 3.95 33.40
C GLY A 63 -16.82 4.64 32.09
N ILE A 64 -17.25 5.92 32.17
CA ILE A 64 -17.66 6.68 30.98
C ILE A 64 -16.46 7.00 30.09
N THR A 65 -15.33 7.41 30.68
CA THR A 65 -14.10 7.72 29.91
C THR A 65 -13.59 6.49 29.20
N LEU A 66 -13.48 5.36 29.91
CA LEU A 66 -13.05 4.10 29.33
C LEU A 66 -14.02 3.63 28.24
N GLY A 67 -15.32 3.71 28.50
CA GLY A 67 -16.36 3.36 27.52
C GLY A 67 -16.27 4.21 26.24
N ALA A 68 -16.08 5.51 26.38
CA ALA A 68 -15.89 6.41 25.23
C ALA A 68 -14.63 6.07 24.42
N GLN A 69 -13.51 5.83 25.10
CA GLN A 69 -12.24 5.48 24.45
C GLN A 69 -12.32 4.12 23.74
N LEU A 70 -12.88 3.10 24.40
CA LEU A 70 -13.05 1.78 23.79
C LEU A 70 -13.99 1.81 22.58
N ALA A 71 -15.14 2.49 22.71
CA ALA A 71 -16.10 2.62 21.60
C ALA A 71 -15.46 3.26 20.37
N LEU A 72 -14.66 4.32 20.55
CA LEU A 72 -14.01 5.00 19.43
C LEU A 72 -12.83 4.19 18.86
N THR A 73 -12.09 3.49 19.70
CA THR A 73 -11.03 2.58 19.26
C THR A 73 -11.62 1.47 18.39
N LEU A 74 -12.70 0.85 18.81
CA LEU A 74 -13.40 -0.17 18.03
C LEU A 74 -13.92 0.38 16.70
N LEU A 75 -14.56 1.57 16.73
CA LEU A 75 -15.05 2.22 15.53
C LEU A 75 -13.92 2.55 14.55
N GLY A 76 -12.81 3.08 15.06
CA GLY A 76 -11.64 3.44 14.26
C GLY A 76 -11.01 2.23 13.57
N HIS A 77 -10.77 1.16 14.31
CA HIS A 77 -10.18 -0.06 13.75
C HIS A 77 -11.12 -0.76 12.76
N HIS A 78 -12.43 -0.77 13.02
CA HIS A 78 -13.41 -1.31 12.08
C HIS A 78 -13.45 -0.52 10.76
N PHE A 79 -13.45 0.81 10.85
CA PHE A 79 -13.37 1.68 9.68
C PHE A 79 -12.10 1.43 8.85
N VAL A 80 -10.94 1.37 9.51
CA VAL A 80 -9.65 1.14 8.84
C VAL A 80 -9.59 -0.25 8.20
N SER A 81 -10.07 -1.28 8.88
CA SER A 81 -10.12 -2.64 8.33
C SER A 81 -10.98 -2.69 7.05
N ARG A 82 -12.15 -2.06 7.08
CA ARG A 82 -13.04 -1.96 5.92
C ARG A 82 -12.39 -1.16 4.78
N MET A 83 -11.75 -0.03 5.10
CA MET A 83 -11.04 0.78 4.11
C MET A 83 -9.89 0.02 3.45
N ARG A 84 -9.12 -0.79 4.22
CA ARG A 84 -8.09 -1.68 3.65
C ARG A 84 -8.69 -2.67 2.68
N GLY A 85 -9.76 -3.36 3.07
CA GLY A 85 -10.45 -4.32 2.19
C GLY A 85 -10.95 -3.66 0.91
N GLN A 86 -11.56 -2.47 1.02
CA GLN A 86 -12.00 -1.71 -0.15
C GLN A 86 -10.83 -1.26 -1.04
N LEU A 87 -9.70 -0.85 -0.46
CA LEU A 87 -8.52 -0.44 -1.23
C LEU A 87 -7.92 -1.63 -1.99
N ILE A 88 -7.77 -2.79 -1.34
CA ILE A 88 -7.31 -4.02 -2.02
C ILE A 88 -8.25 -4.38 -3.17
N LYS A 89 -9.58 -4.37 -2.94
CA LYS A 89 -10.55 -4.67 -3.99
C LYS A 89 -10.44 -3.68 -5.16
N ARG A 90 -10.30 -2.39 -4.89
CA ARG A 90 -10.11 -1.36 -5.92
C ARG A 90 -8.82 -1.56 -6.71
N ILE A 91 -7.74 -2.01 -6.07
CA ILE A 91 -6.49 -2.37 -6.74
C ILE A 91 -6.73 -3.55 -7.68
N LEU A 92 -7.41 -4.60 -7.23
CA LEU A 92 -7.72 -5.78 -8.04
C LEU A 92 -8.63 -5.45 -9.24
N ASP A 93 -9.52 -4.46 -9.10
CA ASP A 93 -10.42 -4.01 -10.17
C ASP A 93 -9.79 -2.96 -11.10
N THR A 94 -8.58 -2.49 -10.79
CA THR A 94 -7.89 -1.47 -11.60
C THR A 94 -7.07 -2.13 -12.70
N SER A 95 -7.09 -1.57 -13.92
CA SER A 95 -6.35 -2.10 -15.06
C SER A 95 -4.84 -2.17 -14.79
N LEU A 96 -4.19 -3.20 -15.36
CA LEU A 96 -2.74 -3.40 -15.25
C LEU A 96 -1.94 -2.19 -15.75
N GLU A 97 -2.40 -1.56 -16.85
CA GLU A 97 -1.79 -0.35 -17.38
C GLU A 97 -1.73 0.78 -16.33
N ARG A 98 -2.85 1.00 -15.63
CA ARG A 98 -2.92 1.99 -14.55
C ARG A 98 -2.05 1.62 -13.37
N MET A 99 -2.00 0.34 -13.00
CA MET A 99 -1.15 -0.18 -11.94
C MET A 99 0.34 0.06 -12.24
N ASN A 100 0.76 -0.22 -13.48
CA ASN A 100 2.14 0.01 -13.94
C ASN A 100 2.49 1.50 -13.95
N HIS A 101 1.53 2.38 -14.32
CA HIS A 101 1.72 3.83 -14.27
C HIS A 101 1.90 4.37 -12.84
N ILE A 102 1.18 3.81 -11.85
CA ILE A 102 1.30 4.18 -10.43
C ILE A 102 2.64 3.69 -9.88
N GLY A 103 3.02 2.47 -10.23
CA GLY A 103 4.23 1.81 -9.77
C GLY A 103 4.06 1.05 -8.44
N HIS A 104 4.81 -0.05 -8.30
CA HIS A 104 4.76 -0.97 -7.16
C HIS A 104 5.07 -0.31 -5.82
N ALA A 105 6.13 0.51 -5.77
CA ALA A 105 6.58 1.18 -4.55
C ALA A 105 5.51 2.13 -3.99
N GLN A 106 4.84 2.91 -4.85
CA GLN A 106 3.79 3.84 -4.42
C GLN A 106 2.55 3.11 -3.90
N LEU A 107 2.16 2.00 -4.53
CA LEU A 107 1.03 1.18 -4.08
C LEU A 107 1.32 0.55 -2.72
N LEU A 108 2.52 -0.03 -2.54
CA LEU A 108 2.93 -0.63 -1.28
C LEU A 108 3.02 0.42 -0.15
N ALA A 109 3.58 1.60 -0.41
CA ALA A 109 3.61 2.71 0.53
C ALA A 109 2.21 3.16 0.93
N SER A 110 1.28 3.21 -0.02
CA SER A 110 -0.12 3.57 0.26
C SER A 110 -0.84 2.52 1.11
N LEU A 111 -0.63 1.24 0.85
CA LEU A 111 -1.21 0.14 1.63
C LEU A 111 -0.65 0.03 3.05
N SER A 112 0.61 0.42 3.26
CA SER A 112 1.29 0.31 4.55
C SER A 112 1.27 1.64 5.32
N ASN A 113 1.98 2.65 4.85
CA ASN A 113 2.25 3.88 5.58
C ASN A 113 1.06 4.85 5.59
N ASP A 114 0.39 5.05 4.44
CA ASP A 114 -0.72 5.99 4.36
C ASP A 114 -1.92 5.49 5.18
N ILE A 115 -2.24 4.21 5.10
CA ILE A 115 -3.31 3.62 5.94
C ILE A 115 -2.93 3.67 7.42
N ARG A 116 -1.67 3.43 7.77
CA ARG A 116 -1.18 3.54 9.16
C ARG A 116 -1.37 4.95 9.70
N SER A 117 -1.03 5.97 8.92
CA SER A 117 -1.22 7.38 9.30
C SER A 117 -2.69 7.69 9.58
N ILE A 118 -3.59 7.21 8.73
CA ILE A 118 -5.04 7.34 8.93
C ILE A 118 -5.48 6.62 10.21
N THR A 119 -4.96 5.41 10.47
CA THR A 119 -5.28 4.63 11.68
C THR A 119 -4.91 5.39 12.96
N ILE A 120 -3.68 5.93 13.01
CA ILE A 120 -3.18 6.69 14.17
C ILE A 120 -4.06 7.92 14.43
N ALA A 121 -4.48 8.62 13.39
CA ALA A 121 -5.36 9.78 13.52
C ALA A 121 -6.72 9.41 14.12
N PHE A 122 -7.29 8.29 13.73
CA PHE A 122 -8.55 7.82 14.32
C PHE A 122 -8.41 7.47 15.80
N VAL A 123 -7.32 6.82 16.19
CA VAL A 123 -7.04 6.48 17.59
C VAL A 123 -6.84 7.75 18.42
N ARG A 124 -6.30 8.83 17.83
CA ARG A 124 -6.07 10.10 18.52
C ARG A 124 -7.23 11.10 18.47
N LEU A 125 -8.23 10.86 17.68
CA LEU A 125 -9.41 11.74 17.56
C LEU A 125 -10.15 11.95 18.90
N PRO A 126 -10.34 10.90 19.77
CA PRO A 126 -10.96 11.09 21.08
C PRO A 126 -10.18 12.05 21.98
N GLU A 127 -8.87 11.93 21.97
CA GLU A 127 -7.97 12.77 22.77
C GLU A 127 -8.15 14.24 22.39
N LEU A 128 -8.28 14.53 21.09
CA LEU A 128 -8.57 15.88 20.61
C LEU A 128 -9.93 16.39 21.11
N VAL A 129 -11.00 15.62 20.89
CA VAL A 129 -12.37 16.02 21.26
C VAL A 129 -12.47 16.22 22.78
N GLN A 130 -11.99 15.25 23.57
CA GLN A 130 -12.01 15.31 25.02
C GLN A 130 -11.17 16.49 25.53
N GLY A 131 -9.96 16.68 25.00
CA GLY A 131 -9.06 17.75 25.39
C GLY A 131 -9.64 19.15 25.12
N VAL A 132 -10.24 19.35 23.94
CA VAL A 132 -10.89 20.63 23.60
C VAL A 132 -12.08 20.90 24.51
N VAL A 133 -12.96 19.91 24.71
CA VAL A 133 -14.18 20.09 25.52
C VAL A 133 -13.83 20.34 26.99
N LEU A 134 -12.89 19.57 27.55
CA LEU A 134 -12.42 19.78 28.91
C LEU A 134 -11.78 21.18 29.09
N THR A 135 -10.97 21.61 28.13
CA THR A 135 -10.29 22.92 28.19
C THR A 135 -11.31 24.05 28.14
N VAL A 136 -12.26 24.01 27.22
CA VAL A 136 -13.31 25.04 27.10
C VAL A 136 -14.19 25.04 28.34
N GLY A 137 -14.67 23.89 28.79
CA GLY A 137 -15.53 23.81 29.97
C GLY A 137 -14.83 24.21 31.26
N ALA A 138 -13.58 23.84 31.46
CA ALA A 138 -12.79 24.29 32.59
C ALA A 138 -12.50 25.79 32.55
N ALA A 139 -12.22 26.35 31.36
CA ALA A 139 -12.07 27.80 31.19
C ALA A 139 -13.35 28.56 31.58
N CYS A 140 -14.52 28.07 31.16
CA CYS A 140 -15.80 28.63 31.57
C CYS A 140 -16.02 28.56 33.08
N TYR A 141 -15.71 27.40 33.70
CA TYR A 141 -15.83 27.22 35.15
C TYR A 141 -14.88 28.14 35.93
N LEU A 142 -13.62 28.25 35.53
CA LEU A 142 -12.64 29.15 36.16
C LEU A 142 -12.99 30.63 35.97
N ALA A 143 -13.53 31.03 34.80
CA ALA A 143 -14.00 32.37 34.55
C ALA A 143 -15.18 32.75 35.47
N TRP A 144 -16.08 31.79 35.73
CA TRP A 144 -17.19 31.98 36.65
C TRP A 144 -16.72 32.12 38.11
N LEU A 145 -15.65 31.39 38.50
CA LEU A 145 -15.13 31.39 39.86
C LEU A 145 -14.40 32.71 40.20
N SER A 146 -13.54 33.21 39.31
CA SER A 146 -12.86 34.50 39.46
C SER A 146 -12.38 35.06 38.11
N PRO A 147 -13.08 36.10 37.54
CA PRO A 147 -12.69 36.67 36.25
C PRO A 147 -11.29 37.31 36.26
N ARG A 148 -10.85 37.88 37.40
CA ARG A 148 -9.51 38.48 37.52
C ARG A 148 -8.38 37.45 37.43
N MET A 149 -8.52 36.34 38.15
CA MET A 149 -7.55 35.25 38.09
C MET A 149 -7.58 34.58 36.70
N MET A 150 -8.73 34.52 36.04
CA MET A 150 -8.85 33.97 34.69
C MET A 150 -8.06 34.78 33.66
N LEU A 151 -8.08 36.11 33.72
CA LEU A 151 -7.29 36.97 32.82
C LEU A 151 -5.79 36.70 32.97
N PHE A 152 -5.31 36.61 34.22
CA PHE A 152 -3.91 36.31 34.49
C PHE A 152 -3.51 34.90 34.02
N THR A 153 -4.32 33.87 34.35
CA THR A 153 -4.06 32.50 33.93
C THR A 153 -4.08 32.35 32.42
N THR A 154 -4.98 33.05 31.74
CA THR A 154 -5.03 33.08 30.27
C THR A 154 -3.75 33.70 29.70
N LEU A 155 -3.28 34.82 30.23
CA LEU A 155 -2.01 35.42 29.81
C LEU A 155 -0.83 34.48 30.06
N TRP A 156 -0.76 33.84 31.22
CA TRP A 156 0.29 32.91 31.58
C TRP A 156 0.31 31.68 30.68
N VAL A 157 -0.86 31.08 30.42
CA VAL A 157 -1.02 29.96 29.51
C VAL A 157 -0.64 30.35 28.08
N THR A 158 -1.00 31.56 27.64
CA THR A 158 -0.62 32.07 26.32
C THR A 158 0.90 32.18 26.17
N VAL A 159 1.60 32.71 27.18
CA VAL A 159 3.09 32.78 27.22
C VAL A 159 3.67 31.36 27.19
N THR A 160 3.08 30.44 27.95
CA THR A 160 3.53 29.04 27.99
C THR A 160 3.38 28.38 26.62
N ILE A 161 2.23 28.55 25.96
CA ILE A 161 1.98 28.02 24.62
C ILE A 161 2.92 28.67 23.60
N TRP A 162 3.13 29.98 23.66
CA TRP A 162 4.02 30.68 22.73
C TRP A 162 5.45 30.20 22.82
N GLY A 163 6.02 30.07 24.05
CA GLY A 163 7.35 29.53 24.26
C GLY A 163 7.46 28.06 23.84
N GLY A 164 6.45 27.25 24.16
CA GLY A 164 6.36 25.87 23.70
C GLY A 164 6.30 25.75 22.17
N TYR A 165 5.50 26.57 21.51
CA TYR A 165 5.40 26.62 20.05
C TYR A 165 6.75 26.98 19.40
N TRP A 166 7.47 27.96 19.95
CA TRP A 166 8.79 28.32 19.44
C TRP A 166 9.77 27.15 19.52
N LEU A 167 9.80 26.39 20.63
CA LEU A 167 10.63 25.21 20.78
C LEU A 167 10.21 24.09 19.82
N VAL A 168 8.92 23.79 19.76
CA VAL A 168 8.36 22.75 18.88
C VAL A 168 8.58 23.07 17.39
N SER A 169 8.53 24.35 17.00
CA SER A 169 8.83 24.74 15.62
C SER A 169 10.28 24.40 15.21
N ARG A 170 11.22 24.45 16.18
CA ARG A 170 12.60 24.01 15.97
C ARG A 170 12.71 22.50 15.84
N VAL A 171 11.94 21.74 16.64
CA VAL A 171 11.83 20.28 16.50
C VAL A 171 11.44 19.90 15.09
N TYR A 172 10.35 20.48 14.55
CA TYR A 172 9.87 20.18 13.20
C TYR A 172 10.91 20.47 12.10
N ARG A 173 11.66 21.56 12.24
CA ARG A 173 12.71 21.90 11.27
C ARG A 173 13.80 20.82 11.21
N HIS A 174 14.25 20.34 12.37
CA HIS A 174 15.24 19.28 12.44
C HIS A 174 14.67 17.93 12.03
N PHE A 175 13.41 17.63 12.39
CA PHE A 175 12.74 16.39 12.02
C PHE A 175 12.55 16.23 10.51
N ASN A 176 12.30 17.32 9.78
CA ASN A 176 12.23 17.28 8.32
C ASN A 176 13.58 16.88 7.70
N ARG A 177 14.70 17.40 8.26
CA ARG A 177 16.05 16.99 7.84
C ARG A 177 16.36 15.54 8.20
N VAL A 178 15.96 15.09 9.39
CA VAL A 178 16.07 13.68 9.80
C VAL A 178 15.37 12.77 8.77
N ARG A 179 14.17 13.14 8.31
CA ARG A 179 13.44 12.36 7.30
C ARG A 179 14.17 12.30 5.95
N GLU A 180 14.74 13.43 5.48
CA GLU A 180 15.55 13.45 4.27
C GLU A 180 16.77 12.52 4.37
N MET A 181 17.46 12.53 5.54
CA MET A 181 18.61 11.66 5.77
C MET A 181 18.19 10.18 5.95
N GLU A 182 17.02 9.92 6.51
CA GLU A 182 16.48 8.57 6.64
C GLU A 182 16.24 7.93 5.28
N ASP A 183 15.73 8.69 4.32
CA ASP A 183 15.56 8.23 2.93
C ASP A 183 16.93 7.89 2.30
N SER A 184 17.96 8.74 2.50
CA SER A 184 19.33 8.48 2.02
C SER A 184 19.96 7.24 2.67
N LEU A 185 19.76 7.04 3.98
CA LEU A 185 20.23 5.85 4.68
C LEU A 185 19.53 4.58 4.18
N HIS A 186 18.25 4.66 3.82
CA HIS A 186 17.52 3.54 3.21
C HIS A 186 18.12 3.15 1.86
N GLU A 187 18.48 4.12 1.02
CA GLU A 187 19.18 3.87 -0.24
C GLU A 187 20.53 3.19 0.00
N ASP A 188 21.30 3.62 1.00
CA ASP A 188 22.57 3.00 1.35
C ASP A 188 22.37 1.54 1.84
N TYR A 189 21.34 1.28 2.66
CA TYR A 189 21.00 -0.09 3.07
C TYR A 189 20.62 -0.96 1.88
N GLU A 190 19.83 -0.44 0.94
CA GLU A 190 19.46 -1.16 -0.27
C GLU A 190 20.67 -1.47 -1.14
N ARG A 191 21.60 -0.52 -1.31
CA ARG A 191 22.89 -0.72 -2.02
C ARG A 191 23.73 -1.83 -1.38
N VAL A 192 23.82 -1.84 -0.02
CA VAL A 192 24.56 -2.87 0.72
C VAL A 192 23.91 -4.24 0.57
N ILE A 193 22.59 -4.35 0.73
CA ILE A 193 21.87 -5.62 0.69
C ILE A 193 21.83 -6.18 -0.75
N SER A 194 21.48 -5.35 -1.71
CA SER A 194 21.36 -5.77 -3.12
C SER A 194 22.73 -6.04 -3.76
N GLY A 195 23.74 -5.25 -3.38
CA GLY A 195 25.12 -5.36 -3.88
C GLY A 195 26.04 -6.23 -3.03
N CYS A 196 25.52 -7.08 -2.14
CA CYS A 196 26.33 -7.82 -1.17
C CYS A 196 27.39 -8.72 -1.82
N LYS A 197 27.12 -9.30 -2.99
CA LYS A 197 28.07 -10.15 -3.74
C LYS A 197 29.22 -9.33 -4.32
N GLU A 198 28.91 -8.22 -4.95
CA GLU A 198 29.86 -7.29 -5.55
C GLU A 198 30.75 -6.64 -4.49
N LEU A 199 30.16 -6.25 -3.35
CA LEU A 199 30.87 -5.68 -2.22
C LEU A 199 31.77 -6.71 -1.50
N ALA A 200 31.35 -7.97 -1.48
CA ALA A 200 32.18 -9.06 -0.96
C ALA A 200 33.42 -9.33 -1.83
N LEU A 201 33.28 -9.21 -3.16
CA LEU A 201 34.37 -9.38 -4.11
C LEU A 201 35.28 -8.15 -4.22
N ASN A 202 34.75 -6.95 -3.99
CA ASN A 202 35.49 -5.69 -4.09
C ASN A 202 35.44 -4.93 -2.75
N ARG A 203 36.45 -5.16 -1.93
CA ARG A 203 36.55 -4.57 -0.58
C ARG A 203 36.78 -3.07 -0.59
N ASP A 204 37.48 -2.53 -1.59
CA ASP A 204 37.71 -1.07 -1.71
C ASP A 204 36.39 -0.34 -2.00
N ARG A 205 35.51 -0.95 -2.82
CA ARG A 205 34.16 -0.42 -3.04
C ARG A 205 33.32 -0.45 -1.76
N ALA A 206 33.41 -1.54 -0.99
CA ALA A 206 32.70 -1.67 0.28
C ALA A 206 33.18 -0.63 1.31
N GLN A 207 34.50 -0.41 1.39
CA GLN A 207 35.08 0.61 2.26
C GLN A 207 34.61 2.00 1.87
N ARG A 208 34.64 2.33 0.59
CA ARG A 208 34.22 3.65 0.10
C ARG A 208 32.74 3.92 0.39
N LEU A 209 31.85 2.96 0.09
CA LEU A 209 30.42 3.05 0.40
C LEU A 209 30.17 3.28 1.90
N TYR A 210 30.94 2.59 2.76
CA TYR A 210 30.81 2.72 4.21
C TYR A 210 31.36 4.04 4.74
N GLU A 211 32.56 4.45 4.33
CA GLU A 211 33.26 5.61 4.89
C GLU A 211 32.77 6.94 4.29
N GLU A 212 32.53 6.98 2.98
CA GLU A 212 32.16 8.22 2.27
C GLU A 212 30.63 8.43 2.29
N ASP A 213 29.83 7.43 1.91
CA ASP A 213 28.38 7.59 1.79
C ASP A 213 27.67 7.38 3.15
N TYR A 214 27.70 6.13 3.65
CA TYR A 214 26.95 5.77 4.86
C TYR A 214 27.33 6.56 6.10
N GLN A 215 28.65 6.69 6.40
CA GLN A 215 29.08 7.43 7.60
C GLN A 215 28.73 8.92 7.54
N GLN A 216 28.73 9.53 6.36
CA GLN A 216 28.33 10.92 6.21
C GLN A 216 26.84 11.06 6.53
N HIS A 217 25.96 10.27 5.87
CA HIS A 217 24.52 10.32 6.11
C HIS A 217 24.17 9.99 7.57
N ALA A 218 24.85 9.00 8.17
CA ALA A 218 24.65 8.63 9.58
C ALA A 218 25.04 9.74 10.56
N ARG A 219 26.14 10.48 10.31
CA ARG A 219 26.56 11.62 11.14
C ARG A 219 25.57 12.79 11.02
N GLU A 220 25.09 13.09 9.81
CA GLU A 220 24.10 14.14 9.59
C GLU A 220 22.78 13.79 10.27
N TYR A 221 22.33 12.54 10.12
CA TYR A 221 21.16 12.01 10.81
C TYR A 221 21.30 12.19 12.33
N GLN A 222 22.43 11.71 12.92
CA GLN A 222 22.71 11.81 14.34
C GLN A 222 22.70 13.27 14.81
N HIS A 223 23.31 14.17 14.07
CA HIS A 223 23.35 15.59 14.43
C HIS A 223 21.95 16.20 14.51
N HIS A 224 21.10 15.91 13.54
CA HIS A 224 19.75 16.47 13.48
C HIS A 224 18.79 15.81 14.47
N ILE A 225 18.87 14.49 14.69
CA ILE A 225 18.01 13.80 15.65
C ILE A 225 18.31 14.23 17.09
N VAL A 226 19.60 14.34 17.46
CA VAL A 226 20.01 14.83 18.80
C VAL A 226 19.49 16.25 19.04
N ARG A 227 19.55 17.14 18.05
CA ARG A 227 18.99 18.49 18.16
C ARG A 227 17.47 18.49 18.27
N ALA A 228 16.79 17.67 17.46
CA ALA A 228 15.34 17.53 17.53
C ALA A 228 14.90 17.08 18.93
N ASP A 229 15.53 16.04 19.47
CA ASP A 229 15.24 15.51 20.80
C ASP A 229 15.57 16.51 21.90
N SER A 230 16.68 17.24 21.78
CA SER A 230 17.05 18.30 22.74
C SER A 230 16.00 19.41 22.79
N TYR A 231 15.50 19.88 21.65
CA TYR A 231 14.42 20.87 21.61
C TYR A 231 13.10 20.29 22.12
N HIS A 232 12.82 19.02 21.84
CA HIS A 232 11.61 18.33 22.34
C HIS A 232 11.63 18.22 23.87
N LEU A 233 12.74 17.75 24.45
CA LEU A 233 12.93 17.70 25.92
C LEU A 233 12.84 19.08 26.53
N SER A 234 13.41 20.09 25.88
CA SER A 234 13.32 21.48 26.33
C SER A 234 11.88 21.99 26.33
N ALA A 235 11.08 21.63 25.34
CA ALA A 235 9.66 21.99 25.26
C ALA A 235 8.85 21.33 26.39
N ILE A 236 9.13 20.06 26.69
CA ILE A 236 8.49 19.33 27.80
C ILE A 236 8.87 20.01 29.15
N ASN A 237 10.15 20.27 29.36
CA ASN A 237 10.62 20.91 30.59
C ASN A 237 10.08 22.33 30.75
N TRP A 238 10.05 23.12 29.67
CA TRP A 238 9.38 24.43 29.64
C TRP A 238 7.94 24.32 30.10
N SER A 239 7.15 23.42 29.49
CA SER A 239 5.76 23.21 29.88
C SER A 239 5.60 22.82 31.36
N ASN A 240 6.47 21.91 31.85
CA ASN A 240 6.44 21.45 33.23
C ASN A 240 6.72 22.58 34.22
N ILE A 241 7.77 23.39 33.97
CA ILE A 241 8.19 24.50 34.86
C ILE A 241 7.14 25.62 34.85
N MET A 242 6.65 25.97 33.66
CA MET A 242 5.58 26.99 33.53
C MET A 242 4.30 26.57 34.23
N MET A 243 3.96 25.29 34.22
CA MET A 243 2.82 24.75 34.94
C MET A 243 2.99 24.83 36.45
N LEU A 244 4.16 24.48 36.98
CA LEU A 244 4.48 24.68 38.39
C LEU A 244 4.44 26.17 38.76
N GLY A 245 4.98 27.03 37.90
CA GLY A 245 4.90 28.49 38.05
C GLY A 245 3.46 29.01 38.11
N THR A 246 2.53 28.40 37.36
CA THR A 246 1.11 28.79 37.44
C THR A 246 0.52 28.55 38.82
N ILE A 247 0.90 27.46 39.50
CA ILE A 247 0.42 27.16 40.86
C ILE A 247 0.91 28.23 41.84
N GLY A 248 2.22 28.51 41.84
CA GLY A 248 2.80 29.54 42.69
C GLY A 248 2.21 30.91 42.42
N ALA A 249 2.03 31.27 41.15
CA ALA A 249 1.41 32.54 40.76
C ALA A 249 -0.06 32.64 41.19
N ALA A 250 -0.83 31.55 41.09
CA ALA A 250 -2.26 31.54 41.54
C ALA A 250 -2.34 31.80 43.04
N PHE A 251 -1.53 31.19 43.87
CA PHE A 251 -1.50 31.46 45.31
C PHE A 251 -0.96 32.86 45.66
N PHE A 252 0.03 33.38 44.91
CA PHE A 252 0.50 34.74 45.07
C PHE A 252 -0.59 35.77 44.75
N MET A 253 -1.33 35.57 43.69
CA MET A 253 -2.46 36.43 43.29
C MET A 253 -3.57 36.43 44.35
N ALA A 254 -3.89 35.25 44.88
CA ALA A 254 -4.90 35.13 45.93
C ALA A 254 -4.46 35.83 47.22
N ASN A 255 -3.28 35.45 47.76
CA ASN A 255 -2.84 35.92 49.08
C ASN A 255 -2.13 37.28 49.06
N GLY A 256 -1.35 37.57 48.01
CA GLY A 256 -0.56 38.82 47.93
C GLY A 256 -1.38 40.00 47.39
N LEU A 257 -2.27 39.76 46.42
CA LEU A 257 -3.10 40.81 45.80
C LEU A 257 -4.56 40.80 46.26
N GLY A 258 -4.97 39.80 47.04
CA GLY A 258 -6.32 39.67 47.53
C GLY A 258 -7.40 39.50 46.43
N TRP A 259 -7.04 38.92 45.29
CA TRP A 259 -7.95 38.75 44.13
C TRP A 259 -8.95 37.60 44.29
N ALA A 260 -8.65 36.66 45.18
CA ALA A 260 -9.50 35.52 45.48
C ALA A 260 -9.12 34.88 46.81
N ASP A 261 -9.97 34.02 47.36
CA ASP A 261 -9.67 33.21 48.53
C ASP A 261 -8.72 32.05 48.23
N ASN A 262 -8.07 31.53 49.27
CA ASN A 262 -7.18 30.37 49.18
C ASN A 262 -7.86 29.14 48.55
N ALA A 263 -9.14 28.93 48.80
CA ALA A 263 -9.94 27.86 48.21
C ALA A 263 -10.06 27.99 46.68
N VAL A 264 -10.21 29.21 46.18
CA VAL A 264 -10.25 29.54 44.76
C VAL A 264 -8.87 29.30 44.13
N ALA A 265 -7.77 29.74 44.79
CA ALA A 265 -6.41 29.48 44.30
C ALA A 265 -6.07 27.99 44.22
N ALA A 266 -6.47 27.20 45.23
CA ALA A 266 -6.35 25.75 45.22
C ALA A 266 -7.12 25.11 44.04
N THR A 267 -8.35 25.57 43.80
CA THR A 267 -9.19 25.10 42.69
C THR A 267 -8.57 25.42 41.34
N TYR A 268 -8.04 26.62 41.14
CA TYR A 268 -7.28 26.98 39.91
C TYR A 268 -6.11 26.06 39.69
N SER A 269 -5.30 25.84 40.74
CA SER A 269 -4.12 24.99 40.67
C SER A 269 -4.44 23.54 40.33
N LEU A 270 -5.46 22.96 40.98
CA LEU A 270 -5.92 21.60 40.71
C LEU A 270 -6.54 21.47 39.29
N THR A 271 -7.32 22.46 38.87
CA THR A 271 -7.92 22.46 37.53
C THR A 271 -6.87 22.51 36.44
N LEU A 272 -5.88 23.39 36.59
CA LEU A 272 -4.79 23.50 35.61
C LEU A 272 -3.92 22.26 35.57
N LEU A 273 -3.61 21.63 36.72
CA LEU A 273 -2.93 20.35 36.81
C LEU A 273 -3.71 19.25 36.09
N PHE A 274 -5.01 19.17 36.29
CA PHE A 274 -5.90 18.20 35.64
C PHE A 274 -5.97 18.41 34.12
N LEU A 275 -6.03 19.66 33.66
CA LEU A 275 -6.13 20.00 32.24
C LEU A 275 -4.84 19.76 31.46
N ARG A 276 -3.70 19.66 32.12
CA ARG A 276 -2.40 19.53 31.48
C ARG A 276 -2.34 18.38 30.50
N THR A 277 -2.69 17.18 30.95
CA THR A 277 -2.62 15.97 30.11
C THR A 277 -3.60 16.00 28.93
N PRO A 278 -4.90 16.29 29.11
CA PRO A 278 -5.85 16.42 28.01
C PRO A 278 -5.46 17.50 26.99
N LEU A 279 -4.94 18.62 27.44
CA LEU A 279 -4.49 19.71 26.55
C LEU A 279 -3.29 19.28 25.69
N LEU A 280 -2.28 18.65 26.30
CA LEU A 280 -1.11 18.15 25.57
C LEU A 280 -1.49 17.05 24.58
N GLN A 281 -2.40 16.16 24.95
CA GLN A 281 -2.91 15.12 24.05
C GLN A 281 -3.67 15.73 22.86
N ALA A 282 -4.53 16.72 23.10
CA ALA A 282 -5.26 17.41 22.06
C ALA A 282 -4.32 18.11 21.06
N VAL A 283 -3.32 18.85 21.58
CA VAL A 283 -2.31 19.51 20.74
C VAL A 283 -1.49 18.49 19.96
N GLY A 284 -1.07 17.38 20.61
CA GLY A 284 -0.33 16.30 19.97
C GLY A 284 -1.13 15.52 18.91
N ALA A 285 -2.45 15.52 18.99
CA ALA A 285 -3.32 14.88 17.98
C ALA A 285 -3.41 15.68 16.66
N LEU A 286 -3.21 17.01 16.68
CA LEU A 286 -3.33 17.85 15.48
C LEU A 286 -2.39 17.46 14.34
N PRO A 287 -1.07 17.23 14.56
CA PRO A 287 -0.17 16.79 13.49
C PRO A 287 -0.56 15.44 12.88
N THR A 288 -1.07 14.52 13.71
CA THR A 288 -1.48 13.20 13.23
C THR A 288 -2.72 13.27 12.34
N LEU A 289 -3.67 14.17 12.65
CA LEU A 289 -4.84 14.43 11.81
C LEU A 289 -4.45 15.07 10.48
N LEU A 290 -3.50 16.00 10.48
CA LEU A 290 -2.98 16.61 9.25
C LEU A 290 -2.25 15.58 8.38
N SER A 291 -1.42 14.73 8.98
CA SER A 291 -0.74 13.62 8.28
C SER A 291 -1.73 12.64 7.66
N ALA A 292 -2.81 12.32 8.38
CA ALA A 292 -3.87 11.45 7.84
C ALA A 292 -4.63 12.10 6.68
N GLN A 293 -4.85 13.41 6.71
CA GLN A 293 -5.46 14.12 5.59
C GLN A 293 -4.57 14.04 4.34
N VAL A 294 -3.26 14.28 4.49
CA VAL A 294 -2.30 14.14 3.38
C VAL A 294 -2.29 12.71 2.83
N ALA A 295 -2.28 11.71 3.72
CA ALA A 295 -2.34 10.30 3.34
C ALA A 295 -3.63 9.97 2.55
N PHE A 296 -4.77 10.47 3.01
CA PHE A 296 -6.06 10.30 2.34
C PHE A 296 -6.09 10.95 0.95
N ASP A 297 -5.52 12.16 0.82
CA ASP A 297 -5.40 12.85 -0.47
C ASP A 297 -4.48 12.10 -1.43
N LYS A 298 -3.38 11.49 -0.94
CA LYS A 298 -2.53 10.61 -1.75
C LYS A 298 -3.30 9.41 -2.27
N LEU A 299 -4.05 8.71 -1.41
CA LEU A 299 -4.89 7.57 -1.82
C LEU A 299 -5.91 7.96 -2.91
N ARG A 300 -6.51 9.14 -2.82
CA ARG A 300 -7.42 9.66 -3.87
C ARG A 300 -6.70 9.92 -5.19
N ARG A 301 -5.47 10.45 -5.14
CA ARG A 301 -4.66 10.73 -6.34
C ARG A 301 -4.22 9.50 -7.10
N LEU A 302 -4.25 8.31 -6.50
CA LEU A 302 -4.00 7.04 -7.21
C LEU A 302 -5.02 6.82 -8.33
N LYS A 303 -6.22 7.43 -8.25
CA LYS A 303 -7.31 7.29 -9.23
C LYS A 303 -7.60 5.82 -9.57
N LEU A 304 -7.64 4.97 -8.52
CA LEU A 304 -8.06 3.58 -8.64
C LEU A 304 -9.54 3.50 -9.05
N ASN A 305 -9.93 2.41 -9.67
CA ASN A 305 -11.32 2.17 -10.03
C ASN A 305 -12.26 2.31 -8.83
N PRO A 306 -13.53 2.72 -9.03
CA PRO A 306 -14.52 2.76 -7.97
C PRO A 306 -14.67 1.38 -7.32
N TYR A 307 -14.94 1.36 -6.02
CA TYR A 307 -15.23 0.11 -5.32
C TYR A 307 -16.51 -0.53 -5.86
N GLN A 308 -16.41 -1.80 -6.24
CA GLN A 308 -17.54 -2.65 -6.59
C GLN A 308 -17.58 -3.84 -5.62
N GLU A 309 -18.77 -4.15 -5.13
CA GLU A 309 -18.96 -5.27 -4.20
C GLU A 309 -18.92 -6.61 -4.97
N GLY A 310 -18.21 -7.58 -4.40
CA GLY A 310 -18.07 -8.91 -4.99
C GLY A 310 -17.11 -8.97 -6.19
N PHE A 311 -17.03 -10.15 -6.77
CA PHE A 311 -16.30 -10.42 -8.00
C PHE A 311 -17.30 -10.89 -9.05
N PRO A 312 -17.45 -10.21 -10.19
CA PRO A 312 -18.34 -10.68 -11.25
C PRO A 312 -17.87 -12.06 -11.72
N ALA A 313 -18.83 -12.95 -11.93
CA ALA A 313 -18.54 -14.23 -12.55
C ALA A 313 -18.22 -14.01 -14.03
N PHE A 314 -17.09 -14.53 -14.49
CA PHE A 314 -16.70 -14.52 -15.90
C PHE A 314 -17.02 -15.86 -16.52
N ALA A 315 -17.57 -15.83 -17.72
CA ALA A 315 -17.83 -17.04 -18.51
C ALA A 315 -17.02 -16.97 -19.79
N ALA A 316 -16.01 -17.86 -19.91
CA ALA A 316 -15.31 -18.01 -21.16
C ALA A 316 -16.32 -18.38 -22.26
N PRO A 317 -16.30 -17.72 -23.42
CA PRO A 317 -17.14 -18.11 -24.57
C PRO A 317 -16.88 -19.57 -24.95
N ARG A 318 -17.93 -20.40 -24.95
CA ARG A 318 -17.79 -21.85 -25.18
C ARG A 318 -17.54 -22.23 -26.63
N HIS A 319 -17.98 -21.37 -27.54
CA HIS A 319 -17.91 -21.62 -28.99
C HIS A 319 -17.30 -20.39 -29.65
N TRP A 320 -16.02 -20.42 -29.92
CA TRP A 320 -15.33 -19.42 -30.71
C TRP A 320 -14.48 -20.15 -31.79
N GLN A 321 -14.24 -19.48 -32.91
CA GLN A 321 -13.44 -20.01 -34.01
C GLN A 321 -12.11 -19.26 -34.16
N PHE A 322 -12.13 -17.94 -34.01
CA PHE A 322 -10.92 -17.14 -34.13
C PHE A 322 -10.94 -15.86 -33.26
N ILE A 323 -9.75 -15.44 -32.84
CA ILE A 323 -9.49 -14.16 -32.24
C ILE A 323 -8.94 -13.23 -33.32
N GLU A 324 -9.45 -12.02 -33.43
CA GLU A 324 -9.01 -11.05 -34.43
C GLU A 324 -8.63 -9.72 -33.77
N LEU A 325 -7.40 -9.23 -34.02
CA LEU A 325 -7.00 -7.87 -33.76
C LEU A 325 -7.11 -7.09 -35.07
N ARG A 326 -7.89 -6.00 -35.08
CA ARG A 326 -8.12 -5.17 -36.27
C ARG A 326 -7.67 -3.75 -36.01
N ASP A 327 -6.63 -3.33 -36.73
CA ASP A 327 -6.00 -2.00 -36.65
C ASP A 327 -5.62 -1.57 -35.22
N VAL A 328 -5.24 -2.55 -34.38
CA VAL A 328 -4.93 -2.33 -32.97
C VAL A 328 -3.65 -1.52 -32.86
N ARG A 329 -3.72 -0.41 -32.12
CA ARG A 329 -2.58 0.44 -31.78
C ARG A 329 -2.51 0.64 -30.28
N PHE A 330 -1.30 0.70 -29.77
CA PHE A 330 -1.03 1.01 -28.38
C PHE A 330 0.20 1.92 -28.26
N ARG A 331 0.15 2.87 -27.29
CA ARG A 331 1.24 3.80 -27.01
C ARG A 331 1.47 3.90 -25.50
N TYR A 332 2.70 3.76 -25.07
CA TYR A 332 3.09 3.99 -23.67
C TYR A 332 3.09 5.48 -23.36
N GLY A 333 2.12 5.98 -22.59
CA GLY A 333 2.08 7.33 -22.05
C GLY A 333 2.63 8.41 -22.99
N GLN A 334 3.67 9.15 -22.54
CA GLN A 334 4.36 10.17 -23.33
C GLN A 334 5.68 9.68 -23.95
N SER A 335 6.07 8.41 -23.77
CA SER A 335 7.39 7.88 -24.17
C SER A 335 7.60 7.74 -25.69
N GLY A 336 6.56 7.95 -26.49
CA GLY A 336 6.67 7.95 -27.97
C GLY A 336 6.76 6.56 -28.62
N PHE A 337 7.02 5.47 -27.88
CA PHE A 337 7.01 4.12 -28.46
C PHE A 337 5.57 3.67 -28.71
N GLU A 338 5.27 3.39 -29.98
CA GLU A 338 3.96 2.98 -30.44
C GLU A 338 4.03 1.60 -31.07
N ILE A 339 3.04 0.79 -30.79
CA ILE A 339 2.83 -0.52 -31.42
C ILE A 339 1.60 -0.45 -32.32
N GLY A 340 1.73 -0.99 -33.50
CA GLY A 340 0.64 -1.08 -34.47
C GLY A 340 0.82 -0.21 -35.73
N PRO A 341 -0.13 -0.27 -36.68
CA PRO A 341 -1.36 -1.05 -36.63
C PRO A 341 -1.13 -2.55 -36.66
N ILE A 342 -1.74 -3.28 -35.72
CA ILE A 342 -1.67 -4.74 -35.67
C ILE A 342 -2.95 -5.30 -36.26
N ASN A 343 -2.78 -6.15 -37.29
CA ASN A 343 -3.82 -6.89 -37.92
C ASN A 343 -3.45 -8.37 -37.91
N VAL A 344 -4.12 -9.16 -37.07
CA VAL A 344 -3.85 -10.60 -36.98
C VAL A 344 -5.13 -11.35 -36.62
N ARG A 345 -5.30 -12.54 -37.20
CA ARG A 345 -6.36 -13.48 -36.87
C ARG A 345 -5.71 -14.77 -36.40
N ILE A 346 -6.06 -15.28 -35.23
CA ILE A 346 -5.57 -16.53 -34.64
C ILE A 346 -6.73 -17.50 -34.56
N GLN A 347 -6.57 -18.66 -35.18
CA GLN A 347 -7.59 -19.71 -35.21
C GLN A 347 -7.58 -20.53 -33.92
N ARG A 348 -8.71 -21.06 -33.52
CA ARG A 348 -8.80 -22.03 -32.42
C ARG A 348 -8.00 -23.29 -32.74
N GLY A 349 -7.22 -23.78 -31.81
CA GLY A 349 -6.35 -24.94 -31.98
C GLY A 349 -5.11 -24.66 -32.83
N GLU A 350 -4.75 -23.40 -33.08
CA GLU A 350 -3.56 -23.03 -33.85
C GLU A 350 -2.36 -22.81 -32.91
N GLN A 351 -1.17 -23.20 -33.36
CA GLN A 351 0.10 -22.92 -32.69
C GLN A 351 0.82 -21.77 -33.39
N VAL A 352 0.89 -20.62 -32.71
CA VAL A 352 1.48 -19.39 -33.25
C VAL A 352 2.75 -19.04 -32.47
N PHE A 353 3.87 -18.88 -33.19
CA PHE A 353 5.07 -18.33 -32.58
C PHE A 353 5.23 -16.85 -32.93
N VAL A 354 5.60 -16.06 -31.92
CA VAL A 354 5.92 -14.64 -32.05
C VAL A 354 7.40 -14.46 -31.78
N ILE A 355 8.13 -13.92 -32.75
CA ILE A 355 9.56 -13.67 -32.68
C ILE A 355 9.89 -12.18 -32.86
N GLY A 356 11.13 -11.80 -32.68
CA GLY A 356 11.59 -10.41 -32.87
C GLY A 356 12.70 -10.04 -31.92
N GLY A 357 13.42 -8.97 -32.19
CA GLY A 357 14.49 -8.45 -31.37
C GLY A 357 14.03 -7.92 -30.01
N ASN A 358 14.98 -7.68 -29.09
CA ASN A 358 14.68 -7.04 -27.83
C ASN A 358 14.15 -5.61 -28.08
N GLY A 359 13.10 -5.21 -27.33
CA GLY A 359 12.46 -3.92 -27.52
C GLY A 359 11.54 -3.79 -28.75
N SER A 360 11.34 -4.87 -29.55
CA SER A 360 10.45 -4.82 -30.72
C SER A 360 8.96 -4.70 -30.39
N GLY A 361 8.56 -4.95 -29.11
CA GLY A 361 7.18 -4.85 -28.66
C GLY A 361 6.47 -6.19 -28.40
N LYS A 362 7.18 -7.32 -28.34
CA LYS A 362 6.60 -8.66 -28.13
C LYS A 362 5.78 -8.78 -26.84
N SER A 363 6.35 -8.34 -25.70
CA SER A 363 5.64 -8.41 -24.41
C SER A 363 4.42 -7.47 -24.37
N THR A 364 4.49 -6.32 -25.06
CA THR A 364 3.33 -5.44 -25.20
C THR A 364 2.25 -6.07 -26.08
N LEU A 365 2.64 -6.78 -27.15
CA LEU A 365 1.70 -7.57 -27.95
C LEU A 365 1.03 -8.66 -27.10
N ALA A 366 1.79 -9.35 -26.22
CA ALA A 366 1.24 -10.34 -25.30
C ALA A 366 0.18 -9.73 -24.37
N MET A 367 0.44 -8.52 -23.82
CA MET A 367 -0.53 -7.80 -22.98
C MET A 367 -1.79 -7.36 -23.75
N LEU A 368 -1.64 -7.00 -25.02
CA LEU A 368 -2.78 -6.67 -25.90
C LEU A 368 -3.58 -7.93 -26.28
N LEU A 369 -2.89 -9.01 -26.66
CA LEU A 369 -3.52 -10.29 -27.00
C LEU A 369 -4.30 -10.89 -25.85
N THR A 370 -3.83 -10.74 -24.62
CA THR A 370 -4.55 -11.20 -23.42
C THR A 370 -5.60 -10.21 -22.91
N GLY A 371 -5.72 -9.03 -23.53
CA GLY A 371 -6.64 -7.99 -23.08
C GLY A 371 -6.24 -7.34 -21.75
N LEU A 372 -4.98 -7.49 -21.30
CA LEU A 372 -4.46 -6.82 -20.10
C LEU A 372 -4.16 -5.34 -20.34
N TYR A 373 -3.85 -4.98 -21.61
CA TYR A 373 -3.78 -3.61 -22.07
C TYR A 373 -4.93 -3.28 -23.00
N THR A 374 -5.48 -2.08 -22.82
CA THR A 374 -6.56 -1.58 -23.67
C THR A 374 -5.96 -0.85 -24.89
N PRO A 375 -6.30 -1.20 -26.12
CA PRO A 375 -5.81 -0.49 -27.30
C PRO A 375 -6.25 0.98 -27.31
N VAL A 376 -5.37 1.88 -27.75
CA VAL A 376 -5.69 3.30 -27.97
C VAL A 376 -6.64 3.46 -29.18
N SER A 377 -6.47 2.63 -30.20
CA SER A 377 -7.35 2.54 -31.35
C SER A 377 -7.38 1.12 -31.91
N GLY A 378 -8.35 0.81 -32.75
CA GLY A 378 -8.61 -0.53 -33.25
C GLY A 378 -9.51 -1.32 -32.31
N GLN A 379 -9.70 -2.59 -32.60
CA GLN A 379 -10.62 -3.47 -31.85
C GLN A 379 -10.06 -4.87 -31.72
N ILE A 380 -10.35 -5.49 -30.57
CA ILE A 380 -10.17 -6.92 -30.33
C ILE A 380 -11.53 -7.58 -30.48
N LEU A 381 -11.63 -8.54 -31.39
CA LEU A 381 -12.88 -9.17 -31.79
C LEU A 381 -12.77 -10.69 -31.58
N LEU A 382 -13.89 -11.31 -31.23
CA LEU A 382 -14.04 -12.75 -31.19
C LEU A 382 -15.08 -13.14 -32.26
N ASP A 383 -14.69 -13.96 -33.23
CA ASP A 383 -15.52 -14.31 -34.41
C ASP A 383 -16.08 -13.08 -35.14
N GLY A 384 -15.25 -12.01 -35.21
CA GLY A 384 -15.63 -10.75 -35.85
C GLY A 384 -16.54 -9.84 -35.01
N ASN A 385 -16.95 -10.25 -33.82
CA ASN A 385 -17.84 -9.50 -32.94
C ASN A 385 -17.11 -8.94 -31.73
N PRO A 386 -17.49 -7.76 -31.20
CA PRO A 386 -17.00 -7.26 -29.95
C PRO A 386 -17.38 -8.20 -28.80
N VAL A 387 -16.43 -8.44 -27.91
CA VAL A 387 -16.61 -9.27 -26.71
C VAL A 387 -16.34 -8.44 -25.45
N SER A 388 -17.00 -8.75 -24.34
CA SER A 388 -16.68 -8.12 -23.07
C SER A 388 -15.26 -8.49 -22.67
N LEU A 389 -14.49 -7.51 -22.17
CA LEU A 389 -13.09 -7.72 -21.79
C LEU A 389 -12.91 -8.86 -20.78
N PRO A 390 -13.74 -8.97 -19.71
CA PRO A 390 -13.64 -10.06 -18.76
C PRO A 390 -13.89 -11.45 -19.36
N ASP A 391 -14.90 -11.59 -20.22
CA ASP A 391 -15.19 -12.88 -20.89
C ASP A 391 -14.08 -13.25 -21.87
N TYR A 392 -13.52 -12.25 -22.57
CA TYR A 392 -12.36 -12.44 -23.43
C TYR A 392 -11.14 -12.92 -22.65
N GLN A 393 -10.81 -12.26 -21.54
CA GLN A 393 -9.69 -12.64 -20.65
C GLN A 393 -9.87 -14.05 -20.09
N ALA A 394 -11.10 -14.49 -19.86
CA ALA A 394 -11.41 -15.83 -19.38
C ALA A 394 -11.02 -16.96 -20.36
N LEU A 395 -10.73 -16.64 -21.62
CA LEU A 395 -10.18 -17.59 -22.59
C LEU A 395 -8.72 -17.95 -22.33
N PHE A 396 -7.96 -17.08 -21.68
CA PHE A 396 -6.51 -17.15 -21.57
C PHE A 396 -6.03 -17.68 -20.22
N SER A 397 -5.00 -18.52 -20.27
CA SER A 397 -4.00 -18.61 -19.22
C SER A 397 -2.64 -18.20 -19.81
N ALA A 398 -1.82 -17.54 -19.00
CA ALA A 398 -0.56 -16.97 -19.49
C ALA A 398 0.57 -17.20 -18.51
N VAL A 399 1.77 -17.47 -19.04
CA VAL A 399 3.03 -17.46 -18.28
C VAL A 399 3.89 -16.35 -18.86
N PHE A 400 3.97 -15.23 -18.15
CA PHE A 400 4.82 -14.10 -18.50
C PHE A 400 6.28 -14.31 -18.04
N THR A 401 7.19 -13.51 -18.58
CA THR A 401 8.62 -13.59 -18.25
C THR A 401 8.88 -13.37 -16.76
N ASP A 402 8.16 -12.43 -16.13
CA ASP A 402 8.23 -12.04 -14.71
C ASP A 402 7.10 -12.65 -13.87
N CYS A 403 6.73 -13.92 -14.13
CA CYS A 403 5.60 -14.57 -13.49
C CYS A 403 5.72 -14.65 -11.97
N HIS A 404 4.65 -14.27 -11.26
CA HIS A 404 4.48 -14.53 -9.83
C HIS A 404 3.91 -15.94 -9.61
N LEU A 405 4.50 -16.69 -8.67
CA LEU A 405 3.99 -18.01 -8.30
C LEU A 405 3.03 -17.89 -7.13
N PHE A 406 1.78 -18.24 -7.36
CA PHE A 406 0.82 -18.48 -6.30
C PHE A 406 1.02 -19.88 -5.71
N ASP A 407 0.73 -20.01 -4.43
CA ASP A 407 0.89 -21.26 -3.67
C ASP A 407 -0.30 -22.22 -3.81
N ARG A 408 -1.34 -21.86 -4.59
CA ARG A 408 -2.54 -22.67 -4.75
C ARG A 408 -2.87 -22.93 -6.21
N LEU A 409 -3.07 -24.20 -6.54
CA LEU A 409 -3.61 -24.66 -7.83
C LEU A 409 -5.12 -24.44 -7.85
N MET A 410 -5.64 -23.84 -8.92
CA MET A 410 -7.05 -23.55 -9.09
C MET A 410 -7.52 -23.99 -10.49
N GLY A 411 -8.73 -24.53 -10.58
CA GLY A 411 -9.41 -24.82 -11.81
C GLY A 411 -10.11 -23.59 -12.42
N PRO A 412 -10.86 -23.77 -13.54
CA PRO A 412 -11.43 -22.67 -14.34
C PRO A 412 -12.33 -21.70 -13.57
N GLN A 413 -13.04 -22.18 -12.55
CA GLN A 413 -13.98 -21.39 -11.73
C GLN A 413 -13.49 -21.20 -10.28
N GLY A 414 -12.20 -21.47 -10.03
CA GLY A 414 -11.60 -21.36 -8.70
C GLY A 414 -11.74 -22.63 -7.84
N GLU A 415 -12.35 -23.69 -8.35
CA GLU A 415 -12.44 -25.01 -7.71
C GLU A 415 -11.09 -25.73 -7.71
N ALA A 416 -11.01 -26.84 -6.98
CA ALA A 416 -9.85 -27.70 -7.02
C ALA A 416 -9.74 -28.38 -8.40
N PRO A 417 -8.59 -28.29 -9.09
CA PRO A 417 -8.39 -28.97 -10.35
C PRO A 417 -8.38 -30.50 -10.15
N PRO A 418 -8.73 -31.30 -11.15
CA PRO A 418 -8.68 -32.76 -11.07
C PRO A 418 -7.28 -33.27 -10.70
N THR A 419 -7.17 -34.08 -9.65
CA THR A 419 -5.88 -34.62 -9.16
C THR A 419 -5.11 -35.34 -10.25
N ALA A 420 -5.79 -36.16 -11.05
CA ALA A 420 -5.18 -36.88 -12.18
C ALA A 420 -4.58 -35.95 -13.25
N LEU A 421 -5.17 -34.75 -13.46
CA LEU A 421 -4.62 -33.74 -14.36
C LEU A 421 -3.31 -33.19 -13.78
N ILE A 422 -3.30 -32.86 -12.50
CA ILE A 422 -2.12 -32.29 -11.82
C ILE A 422 -0.98 -33.30 -11.76
N GLU A 423 -1.26 -34.54 -11.34
CA GLU A 423 -0.24 -35.60 -11.27
C GLU A 423 0.42 -35.84 -12.64
N ARG A 424 -0.38 -35.95 -13.71
CA ARG A 424 0.11 -36.10 -15.08
C ARG A 424 1.01 -34.94 -15.51
N TRP A 425 0.65 -33.67 -15.19
CA TRP A 425 1.45 -32.51 -15.58
C TRP A 425 2.69 -32.35 -14.68
N VAL A 426 2.62 -32.68 -13.39
CA VAL A 426 3.79 -32.73 -12.50
C VAL A 426 4.83 -33.72 -13.01
N GLU A 427 4.40 -34.88 -13.47
CA GLU A 427 5.28 -35.90 -14.09
C GLU A 427 5.89 -35.38 -15.39
N ARG A 428 5.07 -34.87 -16.32
CA ARG A 428 5.54 -34.35 -17.62
C ARG A 428 6.49 -33.17 -17.48
N LEU A 429 6.31 -32.34 -16.46
CA LEU A 429 7.18 -31.21 -16.14
C LEU A 429 8.43 -31.62 -15.35
N ASN A 430 8.59 -32.92 -15.05
CA ASN A 430 9.68 -33.47 -14.25
C ASN A 430 9.84 -32.78 -12.89
N MET A 431 8.70 -32.61 -12.18
CA MET A 431 8.64 -31.90 -10.91
C MET A 431 8.25 -32.80 -9.72
N GLN A 432 8.02 -34.12 -9.93
CA GLN A 432 7.54 -35.07 -8.91
C GLN A 432 8.48 -35.19 -7.70
N HIS A 433 9.79 -34.96 -7.87
CA HIS A 433 10.77 -35.02 -6.79
C HIS A 433 11.04 -33.65 -6.11
N LYS A 434 10.48 -32.59 -6.64
CA LYS A 434 10.73 -31.20 -6.18
C LYS A 434 9.48 -30.50 -5.65
N LEU A 435 8.32 -30.80 -6.24
CA LEU A 435 7.07 -30.17 -5.89
C LEU A 435 6.35 -31.01 -4.84
N ARG A 436 6.11 -30.42 -3.67
CA ARG A 436 5.28 -31.02 -2.62
C ARG A 436 3.92 -30.35 -2.63
N LEU A 437 2.88 -31.16 -2.80
CA LEU A 437 1.50 -30.70 -2.81
C LEU A 437 0.76 -31.23 -1.58
N ASN A 438 0.05 -30.35 -0.89
CA ASN A 438 -0.92 -30.70 0.15
C ASN A 438 -2.31 -30.32 -0.38
N GLY A 439 -3.00 -31.29 -0.98
CA GLY A 439 -4.20 -31.00 -1.76
C GLY A 439 -3.89 -30.10 -2.96
N THR A 440 -4.43 -28.90 -2.98
CA THR A 440 -4.16 -27.89 -4.02
C THR A 440 -3.06 -26.90 -3.67
N GLN A 441 -2.51 -26.95 -2.43
CA GLN A 441 -1.50 -26.01 -1.96
C GLN A 441 -0.09 -26.55 -2.23
N ILE A 442 0.77 -25.66 -2.72
CA ILE A 442 2.20 -25.92 -2.92
C ILE A 442 2.92 -25.52 -1.63
N GLU A 443 3.58 -26.49 -0.99
CA GLU A 443 4.21 -26.29 0.33
C GLU A 443 5.51 -25.49 0.27
N ASP A 444 6.28 -25.62 -0.85
CA ASP A 444 7.59 -24.97 -0.99
C ASP A 444 7.76 -24.37 -2.38
N LEU A 445 8.03 -23.06 -2.41
CA LEU A 445 8.32 -22.29 -3.62
C LEU A 445 9.81 -21.91 -3.74
N SER A 446 10.70 -22.52 -2.94
CA SER A 446 12.16 -22.36 -3.02
C SER A 446 12.73 -23.10 -4.22
N LEU A 447 12.43 -22.62 -5.41
CA LEU A 447 12.69 -23.24 -6.69
C LEU A 447 13.75 -22.47 -7.49
N SER A 448 14.53 -23.18 -8.32
CA SER A 448 15.38 -22.53 -9.33
C SER A 448 14.50 -21.80 -10.38
N GLN A 449 15.09 -20.88 -11.15
CA GLN A 449 14.36 -20.10 -12.14
C GLN A 449 13.64 -20.98 -13.17
N GLY A 450 14.31 -22.01 -13.71
CA GLY A 450 13.67 -22.97 -14.61
C GLY A 450 12.52 -23.74 -13.94
N GLN A 451 12.71 -24.19 -12.69
CA GLN A 451 11.65 -24.88 -11.93
C GLN A 451 10.47 -23.95 -11.65
N ARG A 452 10.71 -22.68 -11.33
CA ARG A 452 9.65 -21.66 -11.16
C ARG A 452 8.79 -21.53 -12.40
N LYS A 453 9.40 -21.47 -13.60
CA LYS A 453 8.66 -21.43 -14.87
C LYS A 453 7.89 -22.72 -15.15
N ARG A 454 8.39 -23.89 -14.74
CA ARG A 454 7.65 -25.17 -14.83
C ARG A 454 6.40 -25.15 -13.93
N VAL A 455 6.54 -24.66 -12.70
CA VAL A 455 5.39 -24.51 -11.78
C VAL A 455 4.42 -23.44 -12.28
N ALA A 456 4.89 -22.34 -12.85
CA ALA A 456 4.00 -21.33 -13.48
C ALA A 456 3.18 -21.94 -14.64
N LEU A 457 3.79 -22.80 -15.44
CA LEU A 457 3.07 -23.53 -16.48
C LEU A 457 2.06 -24.52 -15.88
N LEU A 458 2.40 -25.23 -14.80
CA LEU A 458 1.46 -26.10 -14.08
C LEU A 458 0.25 -25.33 -13.58
N LEU A 459 0.45 -24.13 -12.98
CA LEU A 459 -0.62 -23.25 -12.54
C LEU A 459 -1.53 -22.84 -13.71
N ALA A 460 -0.93 -22.41 -14.84
CA ALA A 460 -1.67 -22.03 -16.03
C ALA A 460 -2.47 -23.19 -16.65
N LEU A 461 -1.93 -24.42 -16.62
CA LEU A 461 -2.60 -25.60 -17.12
C LEU A 461 -3.72 -26.10 -16.19
N ALA A 462 -3.58 -25.91 -14.87
CA ALA A 462 -4.61 -26.22 -13.90
C ALA A 462 -5.89 -25.41 -14.14
N GLU A 463 -5.78 -24.17 -14.64
CA GLU A 463 -6.92 -23.33 -15.01
C GLU A 463 -7.71 -23.83 -16.21
N GLN A 464 -7.18 -24.78 -17.00
CA GLN A 464 -7.83 -25.43 -18.13
C GLN A 464 -8.39 -24.47 -19.19
N ARG A 465 -7.85 -23.25 -19.33
CA ARG A 465 -8.26 -22.28 -20.34
C ARG A 465 -7.96 -22.78 -21.75
N GLU A 466 -8.66 -22.23 -22.74
CA GLU A 466 -8.55 -22.69 -24.14
C GLU A 466 -7.34 -22.13 -24.87
N VAL A 467 -6.89 -20.93 -24.49
CA VAL A 467 -5.72 -20.26 -25.06
C VAL A 467 -4.61 -20.20 -24.02
N LEU A 468 -3.42 -20.68 -24.38
CA LEU A 468 -2.22 -20.62 -23.55
C LEU A 468 -1.21 -19.66 -24.19
N LEU A 469 -0.87 -18.59 -23.47
CA LEU A 469 0.17 -17.65 -23.87
C LEU A 469 1.44 -17.90 -23.04
N LEU A 470 2.57 -18.06 -23.74
CA LEU A 470 3.88 -18.33 -23.13
C LEU A 470 4.87 -17.26 -23.57
N ASP A 471 5.29 -16.40 -22.63
CA ASP A 471 6.25 -15.32 -22.91
C ASP A 471 7.66 -15.75 -22.47
N GLU A 472 8.51 -16.10 -23.43
CA GLU A 472 9.89 -16.54 -23.26
C GLU A 472 10.06 -17.67 -22.20
N TRP A 473 9.07 -18.57 -22.15
CA TRP A 473 9.03 -19.62 -21.12
C TRP A 473 10.23 -20.58 -21.20
N ALA A 474 10.64 -20.93 -22.40
CA ALA A 474 11.71 -21.90 -22.63
C ALA A 474 13.12 -21.34 -22.40
N ALA A 475 13.29 -20.01 -22.34
CA ALA A 475 14.61 -19.37 -22.23
C ALA A 475 15.39 -19.80 -20.99
N ASP A 476 14.69 -19.98 -19.85
CA ASP A 476 15.31 -20.37 -18.58
C ASP A 476 15.36 -21.88 -18.34
N GLN A 477 15.02 -22.70 -19.36
CA GLN A 477 15.10 -24.15 -19.27
C GLN A 477 16.47 -24.67 -19.73
N ASP A 478 16.91 -25.78 -19.11
CA ASP A 478 18.06 -26.49 -19.60
C ASP A 478 17.84 -27.02 -21.03
N PRO A 479 18.91 -27.25 -21.83
CA PRO A 479 18.79 -27.66 -23.23
C PRO A 479 18.01 -28.96 -23.44
N GLN A 480 18.05 -29.89 -22.49
CA GLN A 480 17.34 -31.18 -22.59
C GLN A 480 15.85 -30.96 -22.39
N PHE A 481 15.48 -30.22 -21.34
CA PHE A 481 14.07 -29.96 -21.06
C PHE A 481 13.43 -28.99 -22.08
N ARG A 482 14.23 -28.05 -22.62
CA ARG A 482 13.81 -27.20 -23.73
C ARG A 482 13.38 -28.04 -24.95
N ARG A 483 14.17 -29.08 -25.28
CA ARG A 483 13.81 -30.04 -26.33
C ARG A 483 12.52 -30.79 -26.02
N VAL A 484 12.38 -31.28 -24.77
CA VAL A 484 11.12 -31.93 -24.32
C VAL A 484 9.92 -30.99 -24.44
N PHE A 485 10.08 -29.73 -24.10
CA PHE A 485 9.03 -28.76 -24.23
C PHE A 485 8.53 -28.63 -25.67
N TYR A 486 9.43 -28.34 -26.61
CA TYR A 486 9.02 -28.16 -28.01
C TYR A 486 8.57 -29.46 -28.69
N GLN A 487 9.23 -30.58 -28.44
CA GLN A 487 8.97 -31.83 -29.16
C GLN A 487 7.92 -32.74 -28.52
N VAL A 488 7.62 -32.55 -27.24
CA VAL A 488 6.68 -33.41 -26.50
C VAL A 488 5.54 -32.63 -25.88
N LEU A 489 5.83 -31.59 -25.08
CA LEU A 489 4.79 -30.87 -24.33
C LEU A 489 3.89 -30.04 -25.23
N LEU A 490 4.45 -29.26 -26.15
CA LEU A 490 3.66 -28.45 -27.09
C LEU A 490 2.76 -29.32 -27.98
N PRO A 491 3.24 -30.40 -28.65
CA PRO A 491 2.36 -31.28 -29.39
C PRO A 491 1.24 -31.93 -28.58
N HIS A 492 1.49 -32.22 -27.29
CA HIS A 492 0.45 -32.72 -26.40
C HIS A 492 -0.64 -31.68 -26.12
N LEU A 493 -0.25 -30.42 -25.89
CA LEU A 493 -1.20 -29.32 -25.70
C LEU A 493 -2.06 -29.10 -26.95
N MET A 494 -1.46 -29.18 -28.12
CA MET A 494 -2.16 -29.09 -29.39
C MET A 494 -3.12 -30.26 -29.58
N ALA A 495 -2.73 -31.50 -29.24
CA ALA A 495 -3.60 -32.69 -29.29
C ALA A 495 -4.79 -32.61 -28.31
N GLU A 496 -4.64 -31.88 -27.18
CA GLU A 496 -5.72 -31.55 -26.24
C GLU A 496 -6.63 -30.42 -26.76
N GLY A 497 -6.40 -29.89 -27.97
CA GLY A 497 -7.22 -28.85 -28.63
C GLY A 497 -6.94 -27.43 -28.09
N LYS A 498 -5.83 -27.20 -27.43
CA LYS A 498 -5.43 -25.88 -26.96
C LYS A 498 -4.94 -25.01 -28.12
N THR A 499 -5.20 -23.72 -28.04
CA THR A 499 -4.54 -22.71 -28.87
C THR A 499 -3.32 -22.23 -28.13
N VAL A 500 -2.13 -22.27 -28.76
CA VAL A 500 -0.88 -21.89 -28.12
C VAL A 500 -0.26 -20.68 -28.83
N ILE A 501 0.01 -19.62 -28.06
CA ILE A 501 0.77 -18.45 -28.52
C ILE A 501 2.08 -18.41 -27.75
N ALA A 502 3.20 -18.66 -28.40
CA ALA A 502 4.51 -18.69 -27.74
C ALA A 502 5.44 -17.59 -28.30
N ILE A 503 5.87 -16.72 -27.41
CA ILE A 503 6.96 -15.78 -27.70
C ILE A 503 8.27 -16.52 -27.45
N SER A 504 9.12 -16.64 -28.47
CA SER A 504 10.37 -17.42 -28.37
C SER A 504 11.49 -16.80 -29.20
N HIS A 505 12.71 -17.06 -28.72
CA HIS A 505 13.97 -16.79 -29.44
C HIS A 505 14.66 -18.08 -29.94
N ASP A 506 14.03 -19.25 -29.71
CA ASP A 506 14.59 -20.56 -30.05
C ASP A 506 14.33 -20.91 -31.53
N ASP A 507 15.18 -20.41 -32.41
CA ASP A 507 15.07 -20.52 -33.88
C ASP A 507 15.01 -21.95 -34.40
N HIS A 508 15.66 -22.89 -33.72
CA HIS A 508 15.65 -24.34 -34.06
C HIS A 508 14.21 -24.93 -34.06
N TYR A 509 13.26 -24.32 -33.37
CA TYR A 509 11.90 -24.83 -33.23
C TYR A 509 10.84 -24.04 -34.00
N PHE A 510 11.22 -22.97 -34.71
CA PHE A 510 10.26 -22.13 -35.44
C PHE A 510 9.50 -22.90 -36.55
N GLY A 511 10.14 -23.96 -37.07
CA GLY A 511 9.48 -24.83 -38.06
C GLY A 511 8.29 -25.61 -37.55
N GLN A 512 8.12 -25.77 -36.22
CA GLN A 512 7.04 -26.53 -35.60
C GLN A 512 5.74 -25.72 -35.47
N ALA A 513 5.82 -24.38 -35.49
CA ALA A 513 4.64 -23.53 -35.42
C ALA A 513 3.77 -23.67 -36.70
N ASP A 514 2.46 -23.56 -36.57
CA ASP A 514 1.58 -23.42 -37.73
C ASP A 514 1.85 -22.08 -38.41
N ARG A 515 2.00 -21.01 -37.63
CA ARG A 515 2.32 -19.67 -38.10
C ARG A 515 3.45 -19.03 -37.33
N LEU A 516 4.26 -18.27 -38.04
CA LEU A 516 5.39 -17.52 -37.46
C LEU A 516 5.16 -16.02 -37.71
N LEU A 517 5.02 -15.27 -36.64
CA LEU A 517 4.82 -13.83 -36.64
C LEU A 517 6.08 -13.14 -36.13
N GLU A 518 6.50 -12.07 -36.78
CA GLU A 518 7.67 -11.29 -36.36
C GLU A 518 7.27 -9.87 -35.98
N MET A 519 7.68 -9.47 -34.76
CA MET A 519 7.60 -8.08 -34.31
C MET A 519 8.85 -7.32 -34.74
N ARG A 520 8.67 -6.28 -35.56
CA ARG A 520 9.72 -5.37 -36.03
C ARG A 520 9.35 -3.94 -35.69
N ALA A 521 10.08 -3.29 -34.79
CA ALA A 521 9.87 -1.89 -34.42
C ALA A 521 8.39 -1.52 -34.20
N GLY A 522 7.65 -2.35 -33.44
CA GLY A 522 6.23 -2.11 -33.13
C GLY A 522 5.23 -2.61 -34.18
N GLN A 523 5.67 -3.14 -35.33
CA GLN A 523 4.81 -3.70 -36.35
C GLN A 523 4.85 -5.22 -36.35
N LEU A 524 3.71 -5.85 -36.62
CA LEU A 524 3.59 -7.31 -36.71
C LEU A 524 3.54 -7.75 -38.17
N VAL A 525 4.45 -8.65 -38.54
CA VAL A 525 4.55 -9.19 -39.90
C VAL A 525 4.50 -10.71 -39.85
N GLU A 526 3.70 -11.35 -40.69
CA GLU A 526 3.69 -12.81 -40.82
C GLU A 526 4.80 -13.26 -41.75
N LEU A 527 5.63 -14.20 -41.30
CA LEU A 527 6.70 -14.78 -42.10
C LEU A 527 6.18 -16.00 -42.86
N THR A 528 6.23 -15.95 -44.18
CA THR A 528 5.82 -17.02 -45.10
C THR A 528 6.96 -17.41 -46.05
N GLY A 529 6.88 -18.59 -46.64
CA GLY A 529 7.80 -19.05 -47.70
C GLY A 529 9.30 -18.98 -47.28
N GLN A 530 10.12 -18.34 -48.13
CA GLN A 530 11.56 -18.22 -47.92
C GLN A 530 11.90 -17.46 -46.61
N ALA A 531 11.15 -16.42 -46.28
CA ALA A 531 11.39 -15.63 -45.06
C ALA A 531 11.21 -16.48 -43.78
N ARG A 532 10.25 -17.41 -43.77
CA ARG A 532 10.06 -18.38 -42.67
C ARG A 532 11.21 -19.40 -42.62
N ALA A 533 11.65 -19.90 -43.78
CA ALA A 533 12.79 -20.83 -43.86
C ALA A 533 14.07 -20.18 -43.38
N ASP A 534 14.32 -18.93 -43.75
CA ASP A 534 15.50 -18.17 -43.32
C ASP A 534 15.47 -17.83 -41.82
N ALA A 535 14.29 -17.59 -41.27
CA ALA A 535 14.11 -17.37 -39.83
C ALA A 535 14.43 -18.63 -39.00
N SER A 536 14.23 -19.81 -39.57
CA SER A 536 14.53 -21.12 -38.95
C SER A 536 15.97 -21.57 -39.14
N ARG A 537 16.75 -20.86 -39.96
CA ARG A 537 18.16 -21.13 -40.23
C ARG A 537 19.05 -20.17 -39.48
N ASP A 538 19.62 -20.62 -38.38
CA ASP A 538 20.73 -20.03 -37.61
C ASP A 538 20.78 -18.49 -37.44
N ALA A 539 20.50 -17.98 -36.23
CA ALA A 539 20.65 -16.59 -35.86
C ALA A 539 22.10 -16.08 -36.00
N VAL A 540 23.10 -16.95 -35.94
CA VAL A 540 24.53 -16.62 -36.11
C VAL A 540 24.81 -16.16 -37.53
N ALA A 541 24.13 -16.72 -38.54
CA ALA A 541 24.27 -16.28 -39.91
C ALA A 541 23.67 -14.88 -40.20
N ARG A 542 22.78 -14.40 -39.35
CA ARG A 542 22.21 -13.04 -39.46
C ARG A 542 23.15 -11.97 -38.94
N ILE A 543 23.89 -12.21 -37.88
CA ILE A 543 24.85 -11.27 -37.30
C ILE A 543 25.99 -11.02 -38.32
N ASN A 544 26.50 -12.05 -38.94
CA ASN A 544 27.55 -11.92 -39.94
C ASN A 544 27.11 -11.13 -41.21
N ARG A 545 25.82 -11.21 -41.61
CA ARG A 545 25.32 -10.44 -42.75
C ARG A 545 25.05 -8.97 -42.43
N CYS A 546 24.74 -8.61 -41.18
CA CYS A 546 24.58 -7.22 -40.76
C CYS A 546 25.95 -6.51 -40.70
N GLU A 547 27.04 -7.21 -40.36
CA GLU A 547 28.39 -6.66 -40.36
C GLU A 547 28.94 -6.46 -41.79
N GLU A 548 28.61 -7.34 -42.74
CA GLU A 548 29.02 -7.21 -44.15
C GLU A 548 28.18 -6.19 -44.93
N GLY A 549 26.93 -5.94 -44.54
CA GLY A 549 26.03 -4.97 -45.17
C GLY A 549 26.19 -3.52 -44.71
N GLY A 550 26.88 -3.27 -43.59
CA GLY A 550 27.16 -1.94 -43.07
C GLY A 550 28.46 -1.28 -43.58
N ALA A 551 29.20 -1.95 -44.46
CA ALA A 551 30.44 -1.48 -45.04
C ALA A 551 30.33 -1.15 -46.55
N ARG A 552 29.14 -0.70 -46.99
CA ARG A 552 28.98 -0.12 -48.33
C ARG A 552 28.25 1.21 -48.27
#